data_7a150c01c28618dbf1542cfd150bf41a
#
_entry.id   7a150c01c28618dbf1542cfd150bf41a
#
_cell.length_a   1.000
_cell.length_b   1.000
_cell.length_c   1.000
_cell.angle_alpha   90.00
_cell.angle_beta   90.00
_cell.angle_gamma   90.00
#
_symmetry.space_group_name_H-M   'P 1'
#
loop_
_entity.id
_entity.type
_entity.pdbx_description
1 polymer ?
#
loop_
_entity_poly.entity_id
_entity_poly.type
_entity_poly.pdbx_seq_one_letter_code
_entity_poly.pdbx_strand_id
1 'polypeptide(L)'
;MDMIIATTTVNFAYLTGVWLETYERFKAAVKCGDRLAAVVPALDAGRVPGEVYSYRDGEDPAEALRQSAAGCDASVIYIDGGTALRHFEIVKRAFPGAEYRLGDHIFREWRAVKRRDEVEKIRAAASAIRRAVEELELAPGVSERQAAARIYLALYEAGLSPGPILVQFGPNTALPHQEPTDKKLRRGDAVVIDVSAAYRGYFGDLTKSFFYGEAPEEYKEVYAAVEEAQRAALQSARPGASAGEVDRAARSVIETRGYGPYFIHRTGHGLGLEIHEAPDISPGSGDVLKPGAVFTIEPGIYLPGKFGVRLEIDVHITDQGAEVL
;
A
#
# COMPACT_ATOMS: atom_id res chain seq x y z
N MET A 1 -0.32 -15.00 28.11
CA MET A 1 -0.23 -14.67 26.68
C MET A 1 -0.82 -13.30 26.50
N ASP A 2 -0.06 -12.41 25.88
CA ASP A 2 -0.49 -11.04 25.69
C ASP A 2 -1.72 -10.99 24.77
N MET A 3 -2.62 -10.06 25.05
CA MET A 3 -3.81 -9.85 24.24
C MET A 3 -3.53 -8.82 23.14
N ILE A 4 -4.01 -9.09 21.92
CA ILE A 4 -3.91 -8.16 20.79
C ILE A 4 -5.32 -7.70 20.43
N ILE A 5 -5.51 -6.39 20.30
CA ILE A 5 -6.76 -5.78 19.87
C ILE A 5 -6.51 -4.96 18.61
N ALA A 6 -7.12 -5.36 17.50
CA ALA A 6 -7.05 -4.67 16.22
C ALA A 6 -8.37 -3.94 15.93
N THR A 7 -8.34 -2.63 15.85
CA THR A 7 -9.51 -1.78 15.58
C THR A 7 -9.49 -1.16 14.19
N THR A 8 -8.32 -1.04 13.57
CA THR A 8 -8.21 -0.54 12.19
C THR A 8 -8.81 -1.55 11.21
N THR A 9 -9.41 -1.05 10.14
CA THR A 9 -10.05 -1.91 9.12
C THR A 9 -9.07 -2.93 8.55
N VAL A 10 -7.84 -2.52 8.32
CA VAL A 10 -6.79 -3.37 7.73
C VAL A 10 -6.39 -4.53 8.65
N ASN A 11 -6.06 -4.23 9.92
CA ASN A 11 -5.65 -5.28 10.86
C ASN A 11 -6.82 -6.15 11.30
N PHE A 12 -8.03 -5.59 11.37
CA PHE A 12 -9.26 -6.36 11.54
C PHE A 12 -9.43 -7.36 10.37
N ALA A 13 -9.30 -6.88 9.12
CA ALA A 13 -9.40 -7.74 7.93
C ALA A 13 -8.30 -8.80 7.89
N TYR A 14 -7.07 -8.46 8.27
CA TYR A 14 -5.97 -9.42 8.35
C TYR A 14 -6.28 -10.59 9.29
N LEU A 15 -6.84 -10.30 10.46
CA LEU A 15 -7.16 -11.31 11.46
C LEU A 15 -8.42 -12.10 11.14
N THR A 16 -9.49 -11.44 10.66
CA THR A 16 -10.81 -12.06 10.49
C THR A 16 -11.08 -12.55 9.06
N GLY A 17 -10.29 -12.12 8.09
CA GLY A 17 -10.54 -12.35 6.67
C GLY A 17 -11.65 -11.49 6.07
N VAL A 18 -12.23 -10.55 6.84
CA VAL A 18 -13.36 -9.72 6.42
C VAL A 18 -13.02 -8.25 6.38
N TRP A 19 -13.09 -7.65 5.21
CA TRP A 19 -13.01 -6.20 5.06
C TRP A 19 -14.32 -5.57 5.50
N LEU A 20 -14.31 -4.91 6.67
CA LEU A 20 -15.49 -4.35 7.30
C LEU A 20 -15.30 -2.87 7.64
N GLU A 21 -16.05 -2.00 7.00
CA GLU A 21 -16.18 -0.61 7.40
C GLU A 21 -17.39 -0.44 8.32
N THR A 22 -17.17 0.12 9.51
CA THR A 22 -18.21 0.39 10.52
C THR A 22 -18.42 1.88 10.75
N TYR A 23 -17.74 2.71 9.96
CA TYR A 23 -17.73 4.17 10.05
C TYR A 23 -17.35 4.66 11.46
N GLU A 24 -18.25 5.35 12.15
CA GLU A 24 -18.02 5.84 13.51
C GLU A 24 -18.17 4.76 14.60
N ARG A 25 -18.76 3.61 14.28
CA ARG A 25 -19.04 2.53 15.24
C ARG A 25 -17.79 1.74 15.56
N PHE A 26 -17.69 1.29 16.79
CA PHE A 26 -16.57 0.48 17.26
C PHE A 26 -16.56 -0.90 16.62
N LYS A 27 -15.40 -1.34 16.17
CA LYS A 27 -15.12 -2.74 15.86
C LYS A 27 -13.75 -3.13 16.41
N ALA A 28 -13.57 -4.39 16.75
CA ALA A 28 -12.28 -4.93 17.13
C ALA A 28 -12.17 -6.41 16.78
N ALA A 29 -10.98 -6.85 16.36
CA ALA A 29 -10.59 -8.24 16.42
C ALA A 29 -9.73 -8.43 17.68
N VAL A 30 -10.09 -9.40 18.51
CA VAL A 30 -9.44 -9.70 19.78
C VAL A 30 -8.76 -11.06 19.65
N LYS A 31 -7.42 -11.04 19.68
CA LYS A 31 -6.60 -12.25 19.59
C LYS A 31 -5.93 -12.53 20.94
N CYS A 32 -6.09 -13.75 21.44
CA CYS A 32 -5.56 -14.22 22.71
C CYS A 32 -5.05 -15.65 22.52
N GLY A 33 -3.76 -15.81 22.35
CA GLY A 33 -3.20 -17.09 21.91
C GLY A 33 -3.75 -17.53 20.56
N ASP A 34 -4.34 -18.71 20.49
CA ASP A 34 -4.98 -19.24 19.27
C ASP A 34 -6.44 -18.79 19.11
N ARG A 35 -7.05 -18.27 20.17
CA ARG A 35 -8.43 -17.76 20.12
C ARG A 35 -8.48 -16.42 19.39
N LEU A 36 -9.44 -16.30 18.50
CA LEU A 36 -9.77 -15.08 17.79
C LEU A 36 -11.27 -14.82 17.92
N ALA A 37 -11.64 -13.65 18.43
CA ALA A 37 -13.02 -13.17 18.51
C ALA A 37 -13.14 -11.82 17.83
N ALA A 38 -14.32 -11.52 17.30
CA ALA A 38 -14.64 -10.21 16.75
C ALA A 38 -15.71 -9.50 17.61
N VAL A 39 -15.54 -8.20 17.77
CA VAL A 39 -16.55 -7.31 18.37
C VAL A 39 -17.01 -6.35 17.27
N VAL A 40 -18.31 -6.34 16.97
CA VAL A 40 -18.87 -5.54 15.88
C VAL A 40 -20.29 -5.04 16.23
N PRO A 41 -20.77 -3.98 15.56
CA PRO A 41 -22.20 -3.61 15.65
C PRO A 41 -23.10 -4.79 15.25
N ALA A 42 -24.26 -4.93 15.88
CA ALA A 42 -25.21 -6.02 15.62
C ALA A 42 -25.65 -6.08 14.14
N LEU A 43 -25.69 -4.94 13.47
CA LEU A 43 -26.02 -4.85 12.03
C LEU A 43 -24.97 -5.54 11.12
N ASP A 44 -23.75 -5.70 11.60
CA ASP A 44 -22.64 -6.32 10.85
C ASP A 44 -22.29 -7.75 11.33
N ALA A 45 -22.88 -8.22 12.42
CA ALA A 45 -22.52 -9.50 13.05
C ALA A 45 -22.61 -10.68 12.08
N GLY A 46 -23.59 -10.72 11.20
CA GLY A 46 -23.77 -11.78 10.21
C GLY A 46 -22.74 -11.79 9.07
N ARG A 47 -21.89 -10.77 8.98
CA ARG A 47 -20.83 -10.65 7.94
C ARG A 47 -19.51 -11.25 8.38
N VAL A 48 -19.29 -11.45 9.69
CA VAL A 48 -18.03 -11.86 10.26
C VAL A 48 -18.11 -13.33 10.69
N PRO A 49 -17.24 -14.22 10.20
CA PRO A 49 -17.22 -15.62 10.58
C PRO A 49 -16.60 -15.82 11.97
N GLY A 50 -16.88 -16.94 12.60
CA GLY A 50 -16.26 -17.36 13.86
C GLY A 50 -16.97 -16.83 15.09
N GLU A 51 -16.20 -16.55 16.14
CA GLU A 51 -16.71 -16.10 17.43
C GLU A 51 -16.96 -14.59 17.38
N VAL A 52 -18.26 -14.17 17.46
CA VAL A 52 -18.66 -12.78 17.31
C VAL A 52 -19.46 -12.31 18.52
N TYR A 53 -19.05 -11.21 19.08
CA TYR A 53 -19.73 -10.45 20.12
C TYR A 53 -20.28 -9.16 19.51
N SER A 54 -21.57 -8.90 19.69
CA SER A 54 -22.20 -7.74 19.07
C SER A 54 -22.86 -6.84 20.08
N TYR A 55 -23.01 -5.57 19.72
CA TYR A 55 -23.71 -4.56 20.48
C TYR A 55 -24.65 -3.77 19.57
N ARG A 56 -25.74 -3.22 20.12
CA ARG A 56 -26.69 -2.38 19.40
C ARG A 56 -26.36 -0.91 19.58
N ASP A 57 -26.90 -0.06 18.71
CA ASP A 57 -26.82 1.39 18.89
C ASP A 57 -27.44 1.79 20.24
N GLY A 58 -26.68 2.56 21.03
CA GLY A 58 -27.05 2.95 22.40
C GLY A 58 -26.53 2.04 23.51
N GLU A 59 -26.01 0.86 23.19
CA GLU A 59 -25.29 -0.01 24.14
C GLU A 59 -23.79 0.37 24.20
N ASP A 60 -23.15 0.11 25.35
CA ASP A 60 -21.70 0.34 25.48
C ASP A 60 -20.90 -0.83 24.84
N PRO A 61 -20.14 -0.57 23.77
CA PRO A 61 -19.31 -1.60 23.16
C PRO A 61 -18.27 -2.23 24.09
N ALA A 62 -17.89 -1.54 25.17
CA ALA A 62 -16.94 -2.04 26.15
C ALA A 62 -17.41 -3.34 26.82
N GLU A 63 -18.72 -3.56 26.96
CA GLU A 63 -19.26 -4.80 27.53
C GLU A 63 -19.05 -5.98 26.59
N ALA A 64 -19.39 -5.83 25.30
CA ALA A 64 -19.14 -6.86 24.29
C ALA A 64 -17.62 -7.16 24.16
N LEU A 65 -16.78 -6.13 24.31
CA LEU A 65 -15.34 -6.28 24.27
C LEU A 65 -14.81 -7.06 25.50
N ARG A 66 -15.33 -6.83 26.70
CA ARG A 66 -14.98 -7.63 27.89
C ARG A 66 -15.38 -9.11 27.72
N GLN A 67 -16.58 -9.35 27.20
CA GLN A 67 -17.07 -10.69 26.96
C GLN A 67 -16.19 -11.43 25.92
N SER A 68 -15.79 -10.75 24.86
CA SER A 68 -14.91 -11.32 23.83
C SER A 68 -13.53 -11.72 24.35
N ALA A 69 -13.08 -11.14 25.44
CA ALA A 69 -11.81 -11.42 26.10
C ALA A 69 -11.94 -12.37 27.31
N ALA A 70 -13.09 -12.98 27.53
CA ALA A 70 -13.27 -13.88 28.68
C ALA A 70 -12.27 -15.03 28.66
N GLY A 71 -11.57 -15.22 29.78
CA GLY A 71 -10.49 -16.23 29.91
C GLY A 71 -9.13 -15.81 29.36
N CYS A 72 -8.98 -14.58 28.87
CA CYS A 72 -7.70 -14.02 28.45
C CYS A 72 -7.04 -13.26 29.60
N ASP A 73 -5.70 -13.22 29.61
CA ASP A 73 -4.96 -12.29 30.45
C ASP A 73 -4.93 -10.92 29.77
N ALA A 74 -5.62 -9.96 30.36
CA ALA A 74 -5.70 -8.58 29.87
C ALA A 74 -4.74 -7.64 30.62
N SER A 75 -3.72 -8.17 31.30
CA SER A 75 -2.73 -7.33 32.03
C SER A 75 -1.90 -6.47 31.07
N VAL A 76 -1.54 -7.02 29.88
CA VAL A 76 -0.87 -6.30 28.79
C VAL A 76 -1.69 -6.45 27.51
N ILE A 77 -2.01 -5.33 26.89
CA ILE A 77 -2.79 -5.26 25.66
C ILE A 77 -1.98 -4.55 24.57
N TYR A 78 -1.72 -5.26 23.48
CA TYR A 78 -1.18 -4.67 22.26
C TYR A 78 -2.32 -4.17 21.39
N ILE A 79 -2.26 -2.89 21.01
CA ILE A 79 -3.27 -2.24 20.17
C ILE A 79 -2.62 -1.62 18.95
N ASP A 80 -3.29 -1.68 17.80
CA ASP A 80 -2.79 -1.07 16.58
C ASP A 80 -2.75 0.47 16.68
N GLY A 81 -1.64 1.09 16.23
CA GLY A 81 -1.39 2.53 16.39
C GLY A 81 -2.35 3.43 15.62
N GLY A 82 -3.01 2.90 14.59
CA GLY A 82 -4.09 3.59 13.87
C GLY A 82 -5.43 3.62 14.61
N THR A 83 -5.52 3.08 15.82
CA THR A 83 -6.74 3.12 16.65
C THR A 83 -7.17 4.55 16.92
N ALA A 84 -8.38 4.92 16.50
CA ALA A 84 -8.95 6.24 16.81
C ALA A 84 -9.07 6.43 18.33
N LEU A 85 -8.75 7.61 18.84
CA LEU A 85 -8.80 7.90 20.27
C LEU A 85 -10.15 7.54 20.92
N ARG A 86 -11.26 7.80 20.25
CA ARG A 86 -12.61 7.40 20.72
C ARG A 86 -12.74 5.88 20.89
N HIS A 87 -12.10 5.08 20.04
CA HIS A 87 -12.09 3.62 20.14
C HIS A 87 -11.15 3.14 21.25
N PHE A 88 -10.03 3.81 21.42
CA PHE A 88 -9.11 3.53 22.53
C PHE A 88 -9.78 3.78 23.90
N GLU A 89 -10.58 4.83 24.03
CA GLU A 89 -11.36 5.07 25.27
C GLU A 89 -12.37 3.94 25.57
N ILE A 90 -12.92 3.29 24.55
CA ILE A 90 -13.76 2.08 24.73
C ILE A 90 -12.91 0.93 25.26
N VAL A 91 -11.72 0.70 24.70
CA VAL A 91 -10.79 -0.33 25.16
C VAL A 91 -10.38 -0.09 26.62
N LYS A 92 -10.08 1.15 27.00
CA LYS A 92 -9.75 1.53 28.37
C LYS A 92 -10.90 1.27 29.34
N ARG A 93 -12.14 1.55 28.95
CA ARG A 93 -13.31 1.23 29.79
C ARG A 93 -13.53 -0.29 29.94
N ALA A 94 -13.20 -1.07 28.91
CA ALA A 94 -13.28 -2.52 29.00
C ALA A 94 -12.20 -3.10 29.94
N PHE A 95 -10.98 -2.54 29.95
CA PHE A 95 -9.83 -3.06 30.69
C PHE A 95 -9.08 -1.95 31.47
N PRO A 96 -9.71 -1.38 32.51
CA PRO A 96 -9.18 -0.18 33.17
C PRO A 96 -7.84 -0.38 33.88
N GLY A 97 -7.43 -1.62 34.13
CA GLY A 97 -6.16 -1.96 34.83
C GLY A 97 -5.06 -2.44 33.89
N ALA A 98 -5.28 -2.48 32.58
CA ALA A 98 -4.31 -2.99 31.63
C ALA A 98 -3.17 -2.02 31.36
N GLU A 99 -1.99 -2.57 31.07
CA GLU A 99 -0.90 -1.85 30.42
C GLU A 99 -1.13 -1.89 28.90
N TYR A 100 -1.07 -0.73 28.24
CA TYR A 100 -1.28 -0.63 26.79
C TYR A 100 0.05 -0.41 26.07
N ARG A 101 0.27 -1.20 25.03
CA ARG A 101 1.47 -1.13 24.17
C ARG A 101 1.07 -1.04 22.70
N LEU A 102 1.90 -0.37 21.90
CA LEU A 102 1.71 -0.36 20.45
C LEU A 102 1.98 -1.75 19.86
N GLY A 103 1.03 -2.25 19.08
CA GLY A 103 1.07 -3.56 18.41
C GLY A 103 1.55 -3.51 16.96
N ASP A 104 1.91 -2.32 16.45
CA ASP A 104 2.27 -2.15 15.03
C ASP A 104 3.41 -3.05 14.58
N HIS A 105 4.41 -3.29 15.43
CA HIS A 105 5.53 -4.18 15.11
C HIS A 105 5.07 -5.62 14.89
N ILE A 106 4.02 -6.08 15.59
CA ILE A 106 3.45 -7.43 15.44
C ILE A 106 2.79 -7.56 14.07
N PHE A 107 1.91 -6.61 13.73
CA PHE A 107 1.24 -6.60 12.42
C PHE A 107 2.21 -6.40 11.27
N ARG A 108 3.21 -5.52 11.46
CA ARG A 108 4.30 -5.32 10.50
C ARG A 108 5.01 -6.63 10.18
N GLU A 109 5.41 -7.40 11.20
CA GLU A 109 6.08 -8.67 11.02
C GLU A 109 5.19 -9.71 10.34
N TRP A 110 3.93 -9.83 10.79
CA TRP A 110 3.00 -10.82 10.23
C TRP A 110 2.63 -10.54 8.77
N ARG A 111 2.48 -9.27 8.40
CA ARG A 111 2.05 -8.84 7.07
C ARG A 111 3.21 -8.70 6.08
N ALA A 112 4.46 -8.55 6.56
CA ALA A 112 5.63 -8.38 5.69
C ALA A 112 5.86 -9.59 4.76
N VAL A 113 5.54 -10.79 5.22
CA VAL A 113 5.67 -12.04 4.44
C VAL A 113 4.28 -12.53 4.04
N LYS A 114 4.00 -12.48 2.74
CA LYS A 114 2.71 -12.86 2.16
C LYS A 114 2.60 -14.36 1.99
N ARG A 115 1.43 -14.91 2.28
CA ARG A 115 1.06 -16.27 1.89
C ARG A 115 0.84 -16.33 0.37
N ARG A 116 0.88 -17.51 -0.18
CA ARG A 116 0.71 -17.73 -1.62
C ARG A 116 -0.62 -17.14 -2.15
N ASP A 117 -1.71 -17.32 -1.42
CA ASP A 117 -3.02 -16.77 -1.81
C ASP A 117 -3.07 -15.24 -1.79
N GLU A 118 -2.27 -14.60 -0.93
CA GLU A 118 -2.14 -13.13 -0.86
C GLU A 118 -1.32 -12.62 -2.06
N VAL A 119 -0.21 -13.29 -2.40
CA VAL A 119 0.60 -12.96 -3.59
C VAL A 119 -0.24 -13.06 -4.88
N GLU A 120 -1.05 -14.10 -5.02
CA GLU A 120 -1.92 -14.26 -6.20
C GLU A 120 -2.97 -13.13 -6.33
N LYS A 121 -3.47 -12.61 -5.21
CA LYS A 121 -4.37 -11.45 -5.22
C LYS A 121 -3.65 -10.17 -5.65
N ILE A 122 -2.42 -9.94 -5.16
CA ILE A 122 -1.57 -8.81 -5.57
C ILE A 122 -1.25 -8.91 -7.06
N ARG A 123 -0.84 -10.09 -7.54
CA ARG A 123 -0.59 -10.35 -8.96
C ARG A 123 -1.80 -10.06 -9.84
N ALA A 124 -3.00 -10.45 -9.39
CA ALA A 124 -4.24 -10.17 -10.12
C ALA A 124 -4.51 -8.66 -10.18
N ALA A 125 -4.26 -7.92 -9.08
CA ALA A 125 -4.39 -6.48 -9.04
C ALA A 125 -3.38 -5.80 -10.00
N ALA A 126 -2.09 -6.11 -9.90
CA ALA A 126 -1.03 -5.57 -10.77
C ALA A 126 -1.32 -5.83 -12.27
N SER A 127 -1.77 -7.04 -12.60
CA SER A 127 -2.13 -7.40 -13.97
C SER A 127 -3.34 -6.60 -14.51
N ALA A 128 -4.35 -6.35 -13.68
CA ALA A 128 -5.51 -5.56 -14.08
C ALA A 128 -5.15 -4.07 -14.23
N ILE A 129 -4.33 -3.52 -13.33
CA ILE A 129 -3.82 -2.15 -13.43
C ILE A 129 -3.02 -1.97 -14.72
N ARG A 130 -2.11 -2.91 -15.02
CA ARG A 130 -1.32 -2.88 -16.25
C ARG A 130 -2.21 -2.81 -17.49
N ARG A 131 -3.24 -3.66 -17.60
CA ARG A 131 -4.19 -3.62 -18.70
C ARG A 131 -4.92 -2.30 -18.78
N ALA A 132 -5.46 -1.78 -17.67
CA ALA A 132 -6.19 -0.51 -17.66
C ALA A 132 -5.32 0.68 -18.13
N VAL A 133 -4.02 0.67 -17.80
CA VAL A 133 -3.06 1.70 -18.23
C VAL A 133 -2.66 1.49 -19.70
N GLU A 134 -2.48 0.26 -20.16
CA GLU A 134 -2.11 -0.06 -21.55
C GLU A 134 -3.24 0.21 -22.54
N GLU A 135 -4.48 -0.03 -22.14
CA GLU A 135 -5.68 0.20 -22.96
C GLU A 135 -6.18 1.66 -22.90
N LEU A 136 -5.55 2.51 -22.08
CA LEU A 136 -5.93 3.92 -21.97
C LEU A 136 -5.61 4.68 -23.25
N GLU A 137 -6.66 5.08 -23.96
CA GLU A 137 -6.53 5.94 -25.12
C GLU A 137 -6.39 7.41 -24.70
N LEU A 138 -5.23 8.00 -24.98
CA LEU A 138 -4.94 9.41 -24.76
C LEU A 138 -4.95 10.17 -26.10
N ALA A 139 -5.70 11.27 -26.13
CA ALA A 139 -5.77 12.18 -27.26
C ALA A 139 -5.51 13.62 -26.81
N PRO A 140 -5.00 14.51 -27.68
CA PRO A 140 -4.84 15.92 -27.36
C PRO A 140 -6.15 16.52 -26.86
N GLY A 141 -6.04 17.32 -25.77
CA GLY A 141 -7.19 17.99 -25.16
C GLY A 141 -7.91 17.18 -24.08
N VAL A 142 -7.60 15.88 -23.88
CA VAL A 142 -8.08 15.16 -22.70
C VAL A 142 -7.42 15.73 -21.45
N SER A 143 -8.16 15.90 -20.34
CA SER A 143 -7.59 16.38 -19.09
C SER A 143 -7.06 15.24 -18.25
N GLU A 144 -6.14 15.55 -17.30
CA GLU A 144 -5.63 14.57 -16.32
C GLU A 144 -6.79 13.90 -15.58
N ARG A 145 -7.79 14.66 -15.12
CA ARG A 145 -9.00 14.13 -14.46
C ARG A 145 -9.81 13.20 -15.34
N GLN A 146 -9.96 13.54 -16.63
CA GLN A 146 -10.69 12.67 -17.56
C GLN A 146 -9.96 11.36 -17.82
N ALA A 147 -8.63 11.39 -17.91
CA ALA A 147 -7.82 10.20 -18.06
C ALA A 147 -7.87 9.33 -16.79
N ALA A 148 -7.72 9.93 -15.61
CA ALA A 148 -7.85 9.23 -14.32
C ALA A 148 -9.24 8.59 -14.14
N ALA A 149 -10.32 9.29 -14.53
CA ALA A 149 -11.67 8.76 -14.45
C ALA A 149 -11.88 7.53 -15.37
N ARG A 150 -11.24 7.48 -16.54
CA ARG A 150 -11.29 6.31 -17.44
C ARG A 150 -10.58 5.11 -16.80
N ILE A 151 -9.40 5.32 -16.21
CA ILE A 151 -8.69 4.25 -15.49
C ILE A 151 -9.53 3.76 -14.31
N TYR A 152 -10.10 4.68 -13.51
CA TYR A 152 -10.98 4.34 -12.39
C TYR A 152 -12.11 3.41 -12.83
N LEU A 153 -12.82 3.79 -13.91
CA LEU A 153 -13.95 3.02 -14.40
C LEU A 153 -13.52 1.64 -14.91
N ALA A 154 -12.44 1.55 -15.67
CA ALA A 154 -11.90 0.28 -16.17
C ALA A 154 -11.53 -0.68 -15.02
N LEU A 155 -10.89 -0.18 -13.95
CA LEU A 155 -10.54 -0.98 -12.77
C LEU A 155 -11.79 -1.44 -12.00
N TYR A 156 -12.76 -0.53 -11.83
CA TYR A 156 -14.01 -0.86 -11.14
C TYR A 156 -14.83 -1.91 -11.89
N GLU A 157 -14.93 -1.81 -13.21
CA GLU A 157 -15.60 -2.79 -14.08
C GLU A 157 -14.87 -4.14 -14.10
N ALA A 158 -13.53 -4.14 -13.93
CA ALA A 158 -12.73 -5.34 -13.77
C ALA A 158 -12.84 -5.98 -12.35
N GLY A 159 -13.67 -5.42 -11.46
CA GLY A 159 -13.92 -5.94 -10.11
C GLY A 159 -12.86 -5.59 -9.07
N LEU A 160 -12.05 -4.56 -9.32
CA LEU A 160 -11.12 -4.02 -8.35
C LEU A 160 -11.75 -2.86 -7.57
N SER A 161 -11.19 -2.59 -6.40
CA SER A 161 -11.43 -1.35 -5.64
C SER A 161 -10.31 -0.37 -5.97
N PRO A 162 -10.56 0.67 -6.81
CA PRO A 162 -9.53 1.63 -7.15
C PRO A 162 -9.04 2.39 -5.90
N GLY A 163 -7.73 2.54 -5.79
CA GLY A 163 -7.04 3.41 -4.84
C GLY A 163 -6.70 4.77 -5.47
N PRO A 164 -5.60 5.41 -5.06
CA PRO A 164 -5.08 6.59 -5.72
C PRO A 164 -4.78 6.35 -7.20
N ILE A 165 -5.17 7.32 -8.04
CA ILE A 165 -4.88 7.33 -9.47
C ILE A 165 -4.34 8.71 -9.80
N LEU A 166 -3.04 8.80 -10.06
CA LEU A 166 -2.37 10.02 -10.46
C LEU A 166 -2.12 9.98 -11.96
N VAL A 167 -2.67 10.94 -12.68
CA VAL A 167 -2.39 11.18 -14.09
C VAL A 167 -1.88 12.61 -14.22
N GLN A 168 -0.66 12.75 -14.71
CA GLN A 168 0.06 14.00 -14.72
C GLN A 168 0.61 14.28 -16.11
N PHE A 169 0.49 15.53 -16.58
CA PHE A 169 0.98 15.96 -17.90
C PHE A 169 1.97 17.10 -17.78
N GLY A 170 3.03 17.10 -18.60
CA GLY A 170 4.05 18.14 -18.69
C GLY A 170 4.65 18.50 -17.34
N PRO A 171 4.70 19.78 -16.93
CA PRO A 171 5.32 20.20 -15.67
C PRO A 171 4.69 19.59 -14.40
N ASN A 172 3.43 19.13 -14.44
CA ASN A 172 2.79 18.48 -13.30
C ASN A 172 3.49 17.16 -12.95
N THR A 173 4.14 16.50 -13.92
CA THR A 173 4.91 15.27 -13.69
C THR A 173 6.12 15.48 -12.78
N ALA A 174 6.59 16.73 -12.61
CA ALA A 174 7.67 17.08 -11.69
C ALA A 174 7.23 17.14 -10.22
N LEU A 175 5.95 16.93 -9.92
CA LEU A 175 5.36 16.94 -8.59
C LEU A 175 4.88 15.51 -8.27
N PRO A 176 5.63 14.70 -7.49
CA PRO A 176 5.38 13.25 -7.33
C PRO A 176 3.94 12.88 -6.97
N HIS A 177 3.30 13.64 -6.09
CA HIS A 177 1.94 13.39 -5.59
C HIS A 177 0.90 14.39 -6.10
N GLN A 178 1.17 15.05 -7.25
CA GLN A 178 0.18 15.95 -7.83
C GLN A 178 -1.07 15.20 -8.27
N GLU A 179 -2.19 15.49 -7.63
CA GLU A 179 -3.49 14.95 -8.04
C GLU A 179 -3.88 15.42 -9.44
N PRO A 180 -4.68 14.63 -10.17
CA PRO A 180 -5.14 15.00 -11.51
C PRO A 180 -5.89 16.32 -11.53
N THR A 181 -5.47 17.23 -12.43
CA THR A 181 -6.04 18.57 -12.63
C THR A 181 -6.85 18.67 -13.93
N ASP A 182 -7.32 19.87 -14.26
CA ASP A 182 -7.94 20.17 -15.54
C ASP A 182 -6.93 20.45 -16.67
N LYS A 183 -5.61 20.30 -16.38
CA LYS A 183 -4.56 20.40 -17.41
C LYS A 183 -4.83 19.41 -18.52
N LYS A 184 -4.84 19.93 -19.75
CA LYS A 184 -5.09 19.15 -20.96
C LYS A 184 -3.79 18.67 -21.57
N LEU A 185 -3.81 17.43 -22.03
CA LEU A 185 -2.70 16.80 -22.73
C LEU A 185 -2.43 17.56 -24.04
N ARG A 186 -1.15 17.85 -24.29
CA ARG A 186 -0.64 18.48 -25.49
C ARG A 186 0.54 17.67 -26.04
N ARG A 187 0.74 17.73 -27.34
CA ARG A 187 1.96 17.22 -27.96
C ARG A 187 3.17 17.94 -27.35
N GLY A 188 4.15 17.19 -26.88
CA GLY A 188 5.30 17.73 -26.16
C GLY A 188 5.19 17.66 -24.64
N ASP A 189 4.14 17.08 -24.08
CA ASP A 189 4.04 16.82 -22.65
C ASP A 189 4.72 15.48 -22.27
N ALA A 190 5.48 15.48 -21.17
CA ALA A 190 5.76 14.26 -20.43
C ALA A 190 4.47 13.77 -19.77
N VAL A 191 4.32 12.47 -19.61
CA VAL A 191 3.16 11.84 -18.98
C VAL A 191 3.63 10.90 -17.89
N VAL A 192 3.05 10.99 -16.70
CA VAL A 192 3.17 10.01 -15.62
C VAL A 192 1.77 9.52 -15.29
N ILE A 193 1.60 8.20 -15.24
CA ILE A 193 0.38 7.53 -14.81
C ILE A 193 0.77 6.58 -13.71
N ASP A 194 0.29 6.85 -12.50
CA ASP A 194 0.55 6.09 -11.30
C ASP A 194 -0.79 5.62 -10.72
N VAL A 195 -0.92 4.32 -10.52
CA VAL A 195 -2.22 3.67 -10.25
C VAL A 195 -2.06 2.58 -9.22
N SER A 196 -2.74 2.75 -8.10
CA SER A 196 -2.95 1.68 -7.12
C SER A 196 -4.39 1.19 -7.16
N ALA A 197 -4.61 -0.10 -7.03
CA ALA A 197 -5.94 -0.70 -6.89
C ALA A 197 -5.89 -2.03 -6.14
N ALA A 198 -6.97 -2.39 -5.45
CA ALA A 198 -7.04 -3.62 -4.68
C ALA A 198 -7.96 -4.66 -5.33
N TYR A 199 -7.47 -5.89 -5.46
CA TYR A 199 -8.27 -7.06 -5.77
C TYR A 199 -8.49 -7.89 -4.50
N ARG A 200 -9.74 -8.02 -4.07
CA ARG A 200 -10.11 -8.73 -2.83
C ARG A 200 -9.33 -8.23 -1.61
N GLY A 201 -9.16 -6.91 -1.50
CA GLY A 201 -8.48 -6.25 -0.40
C GLY A 201 -6.95 -6.18 -0.50
N TYR A 202 -6.31 -6.76 -1.51
CA TYR A 202 -4.87 -6.70 -1.72
C TYR A 202 -4.51 -5.77 -2.87
N PHE A 203 -3.66 -4.79 -2.61
CA PHE A 203 -3.23 -3.79 -3.56
C PHE A 203 -2.16 -4.32 -4.51
N GLY A 204 -2.22 -3.88 -5.76
CA GLY A 204 -1.12 -3.77 -6.69
C GLY A 204 -0.85 -2.30 -6.96
N ASP A 205 0.33 -1.97 -7.47
CA ASP A 205 0.78 -0.62 -7.76
C ASP A 205 1.61 -0.58 -9.05
N LEU A 206 1.46 0.47 -9.84
CA LEU A 206 2.18 0.61 -11.10
C LEU A 206 2.32 2.07 -11.49
N THR A 207 3.54 2.49 -11.83
CA THR A 207 3.76 3.77 -12.52
C THR A 207 4.38 3.56 -13.90
N LYS A 208 3.77 4.19 -14.91
CA LYS A 208 4.35 4.34 -16.25
C LYS A 208 4.63 5.80 -16.56
N SER A 209 5.78 6.05 -17.18
CA SER A 209 6.13 7.36 -17.75
C SER A 209 6.39 7.23 -19.23
N PHE A 210 5.97 8.21 -20.00
CA PHE A 210 6.29 8.33 -21.43
C PHE A 210 6.19 9.79 -21.90
N PHE A 211 6.58 10.06 -23.13
CA PHE A 211 6.49 11.39 -23.74
C PHE A 211 5.45 11.40 -24.85
N TYR A 212 4.52 12.35 -24.80
CA TYR A 212 3.45 12.45 -25.78
C TYR A 212 3.90 13.20 -27.02
N GLY A 213 4.45 12.48 -27.97
CA GLY A 213 5.06 12.99 -29.21
C GLY A 213 6.54 12.65 -29.30
N GLU A 214 7.33 13.53 -29.91
CA GLU A 214 8.79 13.32 -30.02
C GLU A 214 9.49 13.78 -28.72
N ALA A 215 10.15 12.84 -28.06
CA ALA A 215 10.83 13.11 -26.79
C ALA A 215 12.14 13.88 -27.03
N PRO A 216 12.36 15.00 -26.31
CA PRO A 216 13.64 15.71 -26.33
C PRO A 216 14.75 14.87 -25.69
N GLU A 217 16.00 15.16 -26.01
CA GLU A 217 17.15 14.37 -25.53
C GLU A 217 17.24 14.37 -24.00
N GLU A 218 17.01 15.51 -23.35
CA GLU A 218 16.98 15.61 -21.88
C GLU A 218 15.98 14.61 -21.25
N TYR A 219 14.79 14.41 -21.87
CA TYR A 219 13.82 13.45 -21.36
C TYR A 219 14.31 12.00 -21.53
N LYS A 220 14.91 11.69 -22.68
CA LYS A 220 15.46 10.36 -22.95
C LYS A 220 16.58 9.98 -21.98
N GLU A 221 17.47 10.94 -21.67
CA GLU A 221 18.56 10.76 -20.70
C GLU A 221 18.02 10.50 -19.30
N VAL A 222 17.02 11.28 -18.84
CA VAL A 222 16.37 11.10 -17.54
C VAL A 222 15.61 9.77 -17.48
N TYR A 223 14.87 9.42 -18.53
CA TYR A 223 14.15 8.15 -18.61
C TYR A 223 15.12 6.96 -18.53
N ALA A 224 16.20 6.99 -19.28
CA ALA A 224 17.22 5.94 -19.27
C ALA A 224 17.88 5.81 -17.88
N ALA A 225 18.13 6.91 -17.18
CA ALA A 225 18.68 6.89 -15.83
C ALA A 225 17.70 6.22 -14.82
N VAL A 226 16.40 6.53 -14.90
CA VAL A 226 15.38 5.91 -14.04
C VAL A 226 15.21 4.42 -14.36
N GLU A 227 15.20 4.04 -15.64
CA GLU A 227 15.10 2.64 -16.08
C GLU A 227 16.32 1.82 -15.62
N GLU A 228 17.51 2.37 -15.73
CA GLU A 228 18.76 1.75 -15.24
C GLU A 228 18.72 1.58 -13.71
N ALA A 229 18.24 2.59 -12.98
CA ALA A 229 18.07 2.55 -11.53
C ALA A 229 17.09 1.46 -11.10
N GLN A 230 15.93 1.37 -11.77
CA GLN A 230 14.93 0.32 -11.50
C GLN A 230 15.53 -1.08 -11.73
N ARG A 231 16.27 -1.26 -12.82
CA ARG A 231 16.95 -2.53 -13.13
C ARG A 231 18.01 -2.89 -12.10
N ALA A 232 18.82 -1.92 -11.65
CA ALA A 232 19.82 -2.13 -10.61
C ALA A 232 19.19 -2.53 -9.27
N ALA A 233 18.10 -1.87 -8.87
CA ALA A 233 17.32 -2.24 -7.69
C ALA A 233 16.76 -3.67 -7.78
N LEU A 234 16.13 -4.02 -8.91
CA LEU A 234 15.58 -5.36 -9.13
C LEU A 234 16.66 -6.45 -9.07
N GLN A 235 17.85 -6.21 -9.65
CA GLN A 235 18.97 -7.15 -9.59
C GLN A 235 19.54 -7.34 -8.18
N SER A 236 19.44 -6.32 -7.32
CA SER A 236 19.90 -6.40 -5.94
C SER A 236 18.86 -7.06 -5.00
N ALA A 237 17.61 -7.10 -5.42
CA ALA A 237 16.51 -7.70 -4.67
C ALA A 237 16.62 -9.24 -4.70
N ARG A 238 16.97 -9.84 -3.54
CA ARG A 238 17.10 -11.28 -3.38
C ARG A 238 16.81 -11.69 -1.93
N PRO A 239 16.51 -12.95 -1.67
CA PRO A 239 16.36 -13.45 -0.30
C PRO A 239 17.60 -13.12 0.54
N GLY A 240 17.38 -12.54 1.73
CA GLY A 240 18.44 -12.18 2.68
C GLY A 240 19.10 -10.82 2.43
N ALA A 241 18.85 -10.14 1.30
CA ALA A 241 19.29 -8.77 1.10
C ALA A 241 18.55 -7.82 2.04
N SER A 242 19.19 -6.71 2.44
CA SER A 242 18.47 -5.65 3.14
C SER A 242 17.73 -4.75 2.15
N ALA A 243 16.59 -4.22 2.56
CA ALA A 243 15.82 -3.24 1.78
C ALA A 243 16.64 -1.98 1.47
N GLY A 244 17.55 -1.60 2.39
CA GLY A 244 18.49 -0.49 2.18
C GLY A 244 19.54 -0.77 1.11
N GLU A 245 19.91 -2.05 0.83
CA GLU A 245 20.77 -2.40 -0.31
C GLU A 245 20.05 -2.18 -1.64
N VAL A 246 18.75 -2.49 -1.71
CA VAL A 246 17.92 -2.27 -2.91
C VAL A 246 17.77 -0.77 -3.20
N ASP A 247 17.48 0.05 -2.17
CA ASP A 247 17.45 1.50 -2.33
C ASP A 247 18.79 2.05 -2.81
N ARG A 248 19.89 1.61 -2.20
CA ARG A 248 21.24 2.08 -2.56
C ARG A 248 21.60 1.74 -4.00
N ALA A 249 21.19 0.58 -4.50
CA ALA A 249 21.42 0.18 -5.87
C ALA A 249 20.77 1.16 -6.87
N ALA A 250 19.49 1.51 -6.67
CA ALA A 250 18.81 2.49 -7.50
C ALA A 250 19.41 3.90 -7.36
N ARG A 251 19.61 4.33 -6.12
CA ARG A 251 20.08 5.69 -5.79
C ARG A 251 21.46 5.97 -6.34
N SER A 252 22.40 5.01 -6.24
CA SER A 252 23.74 5.16 -6.76
C SER A 252 23.78 5.36 -8.28
N VAL A 253 22.89 4.73 -9.04
CA VAL A 253 22.76 4.95 -10.48
C VAL A 253 22.34 6.38 -10.75
N ILE A 254 21.28 6.87 -10.09
CA ILE A 254 20.74 8.23 -10.27
C ILE A 254 21.78 9.28 -9.88
N GLU A 255 22.52 9.06 -8.78
CA GLU A 255 23.59 9.96 -8.33
C GLU A 255 24.76 10.01 -9.33
N THR A 256 25.18 8.85 -9.84
CA THR A 256 26.27 8.76 -10.85
C THR A 256 25.89 9.46 -12.15
N ARG A 257 24.60 9.45 -12.51
CA ARG A 257 24.06 10.18 -13.66
C ARG A 257 23.88 11.69 -13.39
N GLY A 258 24.20 12.19 -12.18
CA GLY A 258 24.12 13.60 -11.80
C GLY A 258 22.73 14.08 -11.36
N TYR A 259 21.77 13.17 -11.19
CA TYR A 259 20.39 13.51 -10.83
C TYR A 259 20.05 13.26 -9.35
N GLY A 260 21.03 12.95 -8.48
CA GLY A 260 20.84 12.65 -7.06
C GLY A 260 19.90 13.62 -6.33
N PRO A 261 20.06 14.95 -6.44
CA PRO A 261 19.19 15.93 -5.77
C PRO A 261 17.72 15.88 -6.20
N TYR A 262 17.42 15.24 -7.32
CA TYR A 262 16.08 15.13 -7.90
C TYR A 262 15.39 13.79 -7.62
N PHE A 263 16.05 12.83 -6.94
CA PHE A 263 15.44 11.61 -6.41
C PHE A 263 15.11 11.81 -4.95
N ILE A 264 13.93 12.34 -4.67
CA ILE A 264 13.54 12.93 -3.39
C ILE A 264 12.69 12.03 -2.49
N HIS A 265 12.45 10.79 -2.89
CA HIS A 265 11.71 9.80 -2.10
C HIS A 265 12.49 8.48 -1.95
N ARG A 266 11.95 7.52 -1.22
CA ARG A 266 12.48 6.15 -1.11
C ARG A 266 12.30 5.39 -2.44
N THR A 267 13.06 4.32 -2.62
CA THR A 267 12.98 3.51 -3.85
C THR A 267 11.71 2.68 -3.93
N GLY A 268 11.02 2.44 -2.82
CA GLY A 268 9.79 1.68 -2.82
C GLY A 268 9.28 1.36 -1.41
N HIS A 269 8.21 0.61 -1.36
CA HIS A 269 7.52 0.21 -0.13
C HIS A 269 6.89 -1.18 -0.28
N GLY A 270 6.71 -1.88 0.82
CA GLY A 270 5.86 -3.06 0.85
C GLY A 270 4.42 -2.71 0.49
N LEU A 271 3.71 -3.65 -0.10
CA LEU A 271 2.28 -3.54 -0.37
C LEU A 271 1.57 -4.85 -0.04
N GLY A 272 0.28 -4.75 0.20
CA GLY A 272 -0.57 -5.88 0.57
C GLY A 272 -1.98 -5.42 0.87
N LEU A 273 -2.42 -5.51 2.11
CA LEU A 273 -3.71 -4.95 2.55
C LEU A 273 -3.70 -3.42 2.60
N GLU A 274 -2.52 -2.81 2.70
CA GLU A 274 -2.31 -1.37 2.52
C GLU A 274 -1.40 -1.14 1.31
N ILE A 275 -1.52 0.03 0.70
CA ILE A 275 -0.62 0.47 -0.37
C ILE A 275 0.81 0.56 0.20
N HIS A 276 0.95 1.13 1.39
CA HIS A 276 2.22 1.27 2.07
C HIS A 276 2.29 0.39 3.33
N GLU A 277 3.09 -0.67 3.29
CA GLU A 277 3.40 -1.50 4.46
C GLU A 277 4.89 -1.94 4.45
N ALA A 278 5.28 -2.91 5.25
CA ALA A 278 6.63 -3.45 5.23
C ALA A 278 6.84 -4.43 4.06
N PRO A 279 8.10 -4.50 3.53
CA PRO A 279 9.32 -3.81 3.94
C PRO A 279 9.41 -2.36 3.44
N ASP A 280 10.22 -1.52 4.08
CA ASP A 280 10.50 -0.15 3.63
C ASP A 280 11.78 -0.12 2.79
N ILE A 281 11.65 0.13 1.48
CA ILE A 281 12.79 0.17 0.55
C ILE A 281 13.37 1.59 0.53
N SER A 282 14.08 1.93 1.61
CA SER A 282 14.56 3.30 1.85
C SER A 282 16.03 3.32 2.30
N PRO A 283 16.68 4.50 2.24
CA PRO A 283 18.05 4.65 2.73
C PRO A 283 18.20 4.19 4.17
N GLY A 284 19.16 3.28 4.43
CA GLY A 284 19.45 2.78 5.78
C GLY A 284 18.42 1.81 6.36
N SER A 285 17.41 1.39 5.61
CA SER A 285 16.46 0.36 6.06
C SER A 285 17.19 -0.95 6.37
N GLY A 286 16.95 -1.48 7.58
CA GLY A 286 17.46 -2.78 8.04
C GLY A 286 16.49 -3.94 7.77
N ASP A 287 15.36 -3.70 7.12
CA ASP A 287 14.41 -4.77 6.79
C ASP A 287 15.08 -5.81 5.90
N VAL A 288 15.00 -7.07 6.30
CA VAL A 288 15.55 -8.19 5.54
C VAL A 288 14.47 -8.75 4.62
N LEU A 289 14.76 -8.83 3.34
CA LEU A 289 13.86 -9.39 2.33
C LEU A 289 13.79 -10.91 2.50
N LYS A 290 12.62 -11.38 2.93
CA LYS A 290 12.34 -12.81 3.11
C LYS A 290 11.53 -13.34 1.91
N PRO A 291 11.62 -14.63 1.56
CA PRO A 291 10.67 -15.24 0.63
C PRO A 291 9.22 -14.96 1.08
N GLY A 292 8.38 -14.56 0.15
CA GLY A 292 7.02 -14.06 0.42
C GLY A 292 6.91 -12.55 0.62
N ALA A 293 8.01 -11.80 0.74
CA ALA A 293 7.93 -10.33 0.75
C ALA A 293 7.48 -9.81 -0.62
N VAL A 294 6.57 -8.81 -0.60
CA VAL A 294 6.12 -8.09 -1.80
C VAL A 294 6.27 -6.60 -1.57
N PHE A 295 6.87 -5.89 -2.53
CA PHE A 295 7.16 -4.47 -2.45
C PHE A 295 7.29 -3.85 -3.84
N THR A 296 7.22 -2.50 -3.91
CA THR A 296 7.44 -1.74 -5.14
C THR A 296 8.92 -1.43 -5.36
N ILE A 297 9.32 -1.27 -6.62
CA ILE A 297 10.56 -0.62 -7.04
C ILE A 297 10.16 0.51 -7.98
N GLU A 298 10.29 1.75 -7.50
CA GLU A 298 9.71 2.94 -8.14
C GLU A 298 10.67 4.16 -8.20
N PRO A 299 11.95 4.01 -8.61
CA PRO A 299 12.82 5.17 -8.67
C PRO A 299 12.24 6.27 -9.57
N GLY A 300 12.51 7.53 -9.21
CA GLY A 300 12.02 8.68 -9.96
C GLY A 300 12.98 9.86 -9.93
N ILE A 301 12.94 10.66 -10.99
CA ILE A 301 13.69 11.91 -11.14
C ILE A 301 12.68 13.00 -11.48
N TYR A 302 12.67 14.09 -10.70
CA TYR A 302 11.70 15.17 -10.82
C TYR A 302 12.44 16.50 -11.01
N LEU A 303 12.41 17.05 -12.23
CA LEU A 303 13.07 18.32 -12.59
C LEU A 303 12.08 19.48 -12.41
N PRO A 304 12.24 20.33 -11.38
CA PRO A 304 11.25 21.36 -11.04
C PRO A 304 10.93 22.27 -12.22
N GLY A 305 9.62 22.44 -12.49
CA GLY A 305 9.12 23.31 -13.57
C GLY A 305 9.31 22.74 -14.99
N LYS A 306 9.95 21.58 -15.15
CA LYS A 306 10.14 20.90 -16.43
C LYS A 306 9.26 19.66 -16.54
N PHE A 307 9.72 18.54 -15.99
CA PHE A 307 9.03 17.25 -15.99
C PHE A 307 9.60 16.32 -14.93
N GLY A 308 8.88 15.23 -14.67
CA GLY A 308 9.36 14.09 -13.90
C GLY A 308 9.20 12.79 -14.67
N VAL A 309 9.96 11.79 -14.24
CA VAL A 309 9.87 10.40 -14.69
C VAL A 309 9.87 9.50 -13.46
N ARG A 310 8.90 8.59 -13.34
CA ARG A 310 8.87 7.48 -12.38
C ARG A 310 8.50 6.22 -13.13
N LEU A 311 9.20 5.13 -12.85
CA LEU A 311 8.90 3.80 -13.36
C LEU A 311 8.74 2.86 -12.18
N GLU A 312 7.63 2.17 -12.10
CA GLU A 312 7.30 1.32 -10.97
C GLU A 312 6.86 -0.07 -11.39
N ILE A 313 7.28 -1.04 -10.60
CA ILE A 313 6.90 -2.44 -10.68
C ILE A 313 6.67 -3.01 -9.28
N ASP A 314 5.70 -3.92 -9.16
CA ASP A 314 5.54 -4.79 -8.00
C ASP A 314 6.51 -5.97 -8.08
N VAL A 315 7.21 -6.26 -6.99
CA VAL A 315 8.22 -7.31 -6.90
C VAL A 315 7.89 -8.27 -5.75
N HIS A 316 7.91 -9.57 -6.05
CA HIS A 316 7.77 -10.65 -5.09
C HIS A 316 9.11 -11.35 -4.89
N ILE A 317 9.53 -11.54 -3.65
CA ILE A 317 10.71 -12.34 -3.31
C ILE A 317 10.30 -13.80 -3.20
N THR A 318 10.85 -14.63 -4.10
CA THR A 318 10.74 -16.10 -4.05
C THR A 318 11.99 -16.72 -3.43
N ASP A 319 12.01 -18.01 -3.20
CA ASP A 319 13.24 -18.72 -2.78
C ASP A 319 14.37 -18.66 -3.82
N GLN A 320 14.04 -18.36 -5.08
CA GLN A 320 14.96 -18.32 -6.22
C GLN A 320 15.48 -16.90 -6.54
N GLY A 321 14.85 -15.87 -5.98
CA GLY A 321 15.16 -14.45 -6.27
C GLY A 321 13.92 -13.60 -6.42
N ALA A 322 14.06 -12.42 -7.04
CA ALA A 322 12.97 -11.49 -7.28
C ALA A 322 12.19 -11.85 -8.55
N GLU A 323 10.87 -11.80 -8.45
CA GLU A 323 9.92 -11.98 -9.54
C GLU A 323 9.08 -10.70 -9.69
N VAL A 324 8.91 -10.19 -10.91
CA VAL A 324 8.00 -9.08 -11.21
C VAL A 324 6.57 -9.62 -11.36
N LEU A 325 5.59 -8.98 -10.71
CA LEU A 325 4.18 -9.38 -10.68
C LEU A 325 3.36 -8.86 -11.88
#